data_26186fd0c508a85c5fd9625449c7d085
#
_entry.id   26186fd0c508a85c5fd9625449c7d085
#
_cell.length_a   1.000
_cell.length_b   1.000
_cell.length_c   1.000
_cell.angle_alpha   90.00
_cell.angle_beta   90.00
_cell.angle_gamma   90.00
#
_symmetry.space_group_name_H-M   'P 1'
#
loop_
_entity.id
_entity.type
_entity.pdbx_description
1 polymer ?
#
loop_
_entity_poly.entity_id
_entity_poly.type
_entity_poly.pdbx_seq_one_letter_code
_entity_poly.pdbx_strand_id
1 'polypeptide(L)'
;MINHFPLSYNDRILFHLLRHFSMVNENAIQCLIDRGYSKALIDENLQIPGSKFHDFFANDIKSLMLQCATIKETSTLRQNGYLHISYEFDELKFPKGIGTIGIISLKSLKSLTSSQPVLKKNRGHLFLHATVSKLPTTNLLTMVLKEQQSSNFLITAFPGPTALPLPSTKFSAEFNEECKLFWEQYVFLSLI
;
A
#
# COMPACT_ATOMS: atom_id res chain seq x y z
N MET A 1 -20.56 -9.59 -10.93
CA MET A 1 -19.24 -9.38 -10.30
C MET A 1 -18.20 -9.45 -11.41
N ILE A 2 -17.46 -8.39 -11.63
CA ILE A 2 -16.31 -8.43 -12.55
C ILE A 2 -15.24 -9.23 -11.83
N ASN A 3 -14.86 -10.36 -12.40
CA ASN A 3 -13.81 -11.20 -11.80
C ASN A 3 -12.46 -10.59 -12.18
N HIS A 4 -11.78 -9.96 -11.23
CA HIS A 4 -10.45 -9.37 -11.42
C HIS A 4 -9.32 -10.40 -11.36
N PHE A 5 -9.65 -11.67 -11.21
CA PHE A 5 -8.72 -12.79 -11.18
C PHE A 5 -8.81 -13.63 -12.47
N PRO A 6 -7.74 -14.27 -12.92
CA PRO A 6 -6.44 -14.39 -12.23
C PRO A 6 -5.59 -13.12 -12.27
N LEU A 7 -4.79 -12.90 -11.22
CA LEU A 7 -3.79 -11.85 -11.16
C LEU A 7 -2.42 -12.39 -11.58
N SER A 8 -1.69 -11.59 -12.37
CA SER A 8 -0.28 -11.82 -12.66
C SER A 8 0.60 -10.78 -11.96
N TYR A 9 1.80 -11.14 -11.61
CA TYR A 9 2.83 -10.25 -11.06
C TYR A 9 4.22 -10.79 -11.39
N ASN A 10 5.23 -9.94 -11.32
CA ASN A 10 6.63 -10.31 -11.54
C ASN A 10 7.48 -10.01 -10.29
N ASP A 11 8.76 -10.37 -10.35
CA ASP A 11 9.69 -10.20 -9.23
C ASP A 11 9.86 -8.76 -8.78
N ARG A 12 9.81 -7.81 -9.71
CA ARG A 12 9.88 -6.39 -9.38
C ARG A 12 8.68 -5.95 -8.52
N ILE A 13 7.51 -6.47 -8.83
CA ILE A 13 6.29 -6.20 -8.03
C ILE A 13 6.38 -6.92 -6.69
N LEU A 14 6.83 -8.16 -6.67
CA LEU A 14 7.06 -8.88 -5.41
C LEU A 14 8.03 -8.13 -4.50
N PHE A 15 9.17 -7.67 -5.04
CA PHE A 15 10.13 -6.85 -4.30
C PHE A 15 9.49 -5.54 -3.79
N HIS A 16 8.69 -4.85 -4.64
CA HIS A 16 7.98 -3.64 -4.24
C HIS A 16 6.98 -3.90 -3.09
N LEU A 17 6.27 -5.03 -3.13
CA LEU A 17 5.28 -5.37 -2.12
C LEU A 17 5.87 -5.66 -0.74
N LEU A 18 7.16 -6.06 -0.65
CA LEU A 18 7.82 -6.30 0.64
C LEU A 18 7.72 -5.11 1.59
N ARG A 19 7.74 -3.89 1.08
CA ARG A 19 7.59 -2.66 1.88
C ARG A 19 6.27 -2.56 2.63
N HIS A 20 5.27 -3.35 2.23
CA HIS A 20 3.96 -3.40 2.86
C HIS A 20 3.80 -4.57 3.85
N PHE A 21 4.85 -5.33 4.10
CA PHE A 21 4.85 -6.38 5.10
C PHE A 21 5.70 -5.97 6.31
N SER A 22 5.24 -6.29 7.52
CA SER A 22 6.00 -6.10 8.75
C SER A 22 7.05 -7.18 8.93
N MET A 23 6.75 -8.41 8.47
CA MET A 23 7.65 -9.54 8.45
C MET A 23 7.59 -10.24 7.10
N VAL A 24 8.71 -10.80 6.68
CA VAL A 24 8.79 -11.63 5.47
C VAL A 24 9.52 -12.91 5.83
N ASN A 25 8.99 -14.03 5.35
CA ASN A 25 9.60 -15.31 5.63
C ASN A 25 10.93 -15.47 4.88
N GLU A 26 11.86 -16.24 5.47
CA GLU A 26 13.20 -16.43 4.94
C GLU A 26 13.19 -17.00 3.51
N ASN A 27 12.24 -17.88 3.18
CA ASN A 27 12.10 -18.44 1.83
C ASN A 27 11.75 -17.37 0.80
N ALA A 28 10.92 -16.39 1.14
CA ALA A 28 10.60 -15.27 0.24
C ALA A 28 11.80 -14.34 0.04
N ILE A 29 12.58 -14.12 1.10
CA ILE A 29 13.85 -13.37 1.03
C ILE A 29 14.84 -14.12 0.15
N GLN A 30 15.04 -15.41 0.38
CA GLN A 30 15.97 -16.23 -0.40
C GLN A 30 15.59 -16.26 -1.88
N CYS A 31 14.31 -16.39 -2.19
CA CYS A 31 13.81 -16.35 -3.57
C CYS A 31 14.17 -15.03 -4.30
N LEU A 32 14.17 -13.89 -3.60
CA LEU A 32 14.59 -12.61 -4.18
C LEU A 32 16.11 -12.53 -4.32
N ILE A 33 16.87 -13.06 -3.36
CA ILE A 33 18.35 -13.14 -3.44
C ILE A 33 18.76 -13.97 -4.67
N ASP A 34 18.13 -15.12 -4.87
CA ASP A 34 18.39 -16.02 -6.01
C ASP A 34 18.09 -15.35 -7.37
N ARG A 35 17.25 -14.31 -7.36
CA ARG A 35 16.91 -13.48 -8.51
C ARG A 35 17.77 -12.20 -8.65
N GLY A 36 18.81 -12.08 -7.84
CA GLY A 36 19.80 -11.02 -7.93
C GLY A 36 19.55 -9.78 -7.08
N TYR A 37 18.57 -9.79 -6.18
CA TYR A 37 18.40 -8.70 -5.21
C TYR A 37 19.36 -8.88 -4.03
N SER A 38 20.10 -7.83 -3.68
CA SER A 38 20.98 -7.91 -2.50
C SER A 38 20.16 -7.90 -1.20
N LYS A 39 20.65 -8.60 -0.17
CA LYS A 39 20.04 -8.62 1.16
C LYS A 39 19.88 -7.21 1.73
N ALA A 40 20.90 -6.35 1.57
CA ALA A 40 20.84 -4.96 2.02
C ALA A 40 19.69 -4.17 1.37
N LEU A 41 19.48 -4.35 0.07
CA LEU A 41 18.40 -3.69 -0.65
C LEU A 41 17.01 -4.21 -0.19
N ILE A 42 16.91 -5.50 0.12
CA ILE A 42 15.69 -6.09 0.68
C ILE A 42 15.39 -5.49 2.06
N ASP A 43 16.39 -5.45 2.93
CA ASP A 43 16.24 -4.91 4.29
C ASP A 43 15.89 -3.41 4.27
N GLU A 44 16.51 -2.63 3.40
CA GLU A 44 16.16 -1.21 3.18
C GLU A 44 14.69 -1.07 2.73
N ASN A 45 14.24 -1.91 1.80
CA ASN A 45 12.86 -1.87 1.31
C ASN A 45 11.84 -2.21 2.41
N LEU A 46 12.16 -3.15 3.30
CA LEU A 46 11.32 -3.50 4.45
C LEU A 46 11.19 -2.35 5.48
N GLN A 47 12.20 -1.48 5.57
CA GLN A 47 12.20 -0.34 6.49
C GLN A 47 11.44 0.88 5.95
N ILE A 48 10.98 0.88 4.69
CA ILE A 48 10.25 2.01 4.11
C ILE A 48 8.98 2.25 4.94
N PRO A 49 8.78 3.48 5.47
CA PRO A 49 7.56 3.84 6.19
C PRO A 49 6.33 3.72 5.28
N GLY A 50 5.20 3.40 5.86
CA GLY A 50 3.93 3.32 5.14
C GLY A 50 2.98 2.30 5.76
N SER A 51 1.90 2.00 5.06
CA SER A 51 0.94 0.98 5.48
C SER A 51 1.57 -0.41 5.44
N LYS A 52 1.36 -1.18 6.51
CA LYS A 52 1.92 -2.53 6.68
C LYS A 52 0.82 -3.54 6.96
N PHE A 53 0.86 -4.68 6.29
CA PHE A 53 0.04 -5.83 6.66
C PHE A 53 0.46 -6.39 8.02
N HIS A 54 -0.48 -6.91 8.78
CA HIS A 54 -0.17 -7.70 9.97
C HIS A 54 0.55 -9.01 9.60
N ASP A 55 1.29 -9.55 10.54
CA ASP A 55 2.15 -10.73 10.39
C ASP A 55 1.42 -11.96 9.84
N PHE A 56 0.12 -12.08 10.12
CA PHE A 56 -0.72 -13.14 9.56
C PHE A 56 -0.68 -13.20 8.02
N PHE A 57 -0.50 -12.04 7.35
CA PHE A 57 -0.39 -11.96 5.88
C PHE A 57 1.06 -11.91 5.39
N ALA A 58 2.03 -11.90 6.31
CA ALA A 58 3.44 -11.61 6.02
C ALA A 58 4.08 -12.54 4.99
N ASN A 59 3.49 -13.69 4.75
CA ASN A 59 4.16 -14.75 4.03
C ASN A 59 3.49 -15.15 2.73
N ASP A 60 2.28 -14.68 2.45
CA ASP A 60 1.58 -15.23 1.32
C ASP A 60 0.63 -14.24 0.64
N ILE A 61 1.20 -13.49 -0.30
CA ILE A 61 0.40 -12.62 -1.15
C ILE A 61 -0.64 -13.42 -1.97
N LYS A 62 -0.39 -14.72 -2.25
CA LYS A 62 -1.37 -15.57 -2.92
C LYS A 62 -2.56 -15.84 -2.03
N SER A 63 -2.33 -16.14 -0.74
CA SER A 63 -3.41 -16.31 0.24
C SER A 63 -4.24 -15.03 0.38
N LEU A 64 -3.58 -13.87 0.44
CA LEU A 64 -4.28 -12.59 0.47
C LEU A 64 -5.15 -12.40 -0.77
N MET A 65 -4.61 -12.64 -1.97
CA MET A 65 -5.33 -12.54 -3.23
C MET A 65 -6.49 -13.54 -3.33
N LEU A 66 -6.29 -14.78 -2.88
CA LEU A 66 -7.35 -15.80 -2.86
C LEU A 66 -8.48 -15.40 -1.90
N GLN A 67 -8.17 -14.83 -0.76
CA GLN A 67 -9.17 -14.29 0.15
C GLN A 67 -9.96 -13.15 -0.49
N CYS A 68 -9.28 -12.22 -1.19
CA CYS A 68 -9.93 -11.14 -1.92
C CYS A 68 -10.93 -11.66 -2.98
N ALA A 69 -10.65 -12.79 -3.64
CA ALA A 69 -11.55 -13.39 -4.62
C ALA A 69 -12.91 -13.82 -4.02
N THR A 70 -12.97 -14.05 -2.71
CA THR A 70 -14.20 -14.46 -1.98
C THR A 70 -14.90 -13.32 -1.26
N ILE A 71 -14.30 -12.11 -1.22
CA ILE A 71 -14.82 -10.94 -0.52
C ILE A 71 -15.45 -10.00 -1.53
N LYS A 72 -16.50 -9.31 -1.10
CA LYS A 72 -17.13 -8.27 -1.92
C LYS A 72 -16.23 -7.03 -1.99
N GLU A 73 -15.96 -6.56 -3.21
CA GLU A 73 -15.35 -5.26 -3.39
C GLU A 73 -16.27 -4.13 -2.91
N THR A 74 -15.70 -3.14 -2.25
CA THR A 74 -16.42 -1.98 -1.71
C THR A 74 -16.36 -0.79 -2.64
N SER A 75 -15.28 -0.66 -3.40
CA SER A 75 -15.12 0.41 -4.38
C SER A 75 -14.19 0.01 -5.50
N THR A 76 -14.43 0.58 -6.67
CA THR A 76 -13.58 0.45 -7.85
C THR A 76 -13.43 1.81 -8.50
N LEU A 77 -12.18 2.24 -8.69
CA LEU A 77 -11.84 3.51 -9.33
C LEU A 77 -10.89 3.24 -10.49
N ARG A 78 -11.23 3.73 -11.69
CA ARG A 78 -10.30 3.77 -12.83
C ARG A 78 -9.64 5.13 -12.92
N GLN A 79 -8.33 5.15 -12.85
CA GLN A 79 -7.57 6.40 -12.90
C GLN A 79 -6.22 6.19 -13.60
N ASN A 80 -5.93 7.04 -14.57
CA ASN A 80 -4.67 7.07 -15.31
C ASN A 80 -4.24 5.68 -15.87
N GLY A 81 -5.19 4.89 -16.39
CA GLY A 81 -4.95 3.57 -16.95
C GLY A 81 -4.73 2.45 -15.93
N TYR A 82 -4.99 2.73 -14.66
CA TYR A 82 -4.96 1.76 -13.57
C TYR A 82 -6.35 1.57 -12.95
N LEU A 83 -6.56 0.38 -12.44
CA LEU A 83 -7.76 -0.01 -11.71
C LEU A 83 -7.40 -0.12 -10.23
N HIS A 84 -8.02 0.71 -9.42
CA HIS A 84 -7.91 0.69 -7.97
C HIS A 84 -9.14 -0.02 -7.40
N ILE A 85 -8.94 -1.10 -6.68
CA ILE A 85 -10.02 -1.89 -6.09
C ILE A 85 -9.82 -1.94 -4.60
N SER A 86 -10.89 -1.68 -3.84
CA SER A 86 -10.90 -1.79 -2.40
C SER A 86 -11.76 -2.98 -1.96
N TYR A 87 -11.25 -3.74 -1.00
CA TYR A 87 -11.91 -4.88 -0.36
C TYR A 87 -11.98 -4.63 1.13
N GLU A 88 -13.13 -4.86 1.73
CA GLU A 88 -13.30 -4.76 3.17
C GLU A 88 -13.40 -6.15 3.80
N PHE A 89 -12.47 -6.45 4.68
CA PHE A 89 -12.42 -7.70 5.40
C PHE A 89 -13.35 -7.67 6.62
N ASP A 90 -13.97 -8.82 6.90
CA ASP A 90 -14.88 -8.99 8.02
C ASP A 90 -14.18 -8.72 9.36
N GLU A 91 -14.67 -7.74 10.10
CA GLU A 91 -14.14 -7.37 11.43
C GLU A 91 -14.25 -8.51 12.45
N LEU A 92 -15.24 -9.39 12.31
CA LEU A 92 -15.36 -10.56 13.20
C LEU A 92 -14.23 -11.56 13.00
N LYS A 93 -13.75 -11.69 11.77
CA LYS A 93 -12.61 -12.57 11.43
C LYS A 93 -11.27 -11.88 11.70
N PHE A 94 -11.21 -10.57 11.54
CA PHE A 94 -10.01 -9.76 11.71
C PHE A 94 -10.23 -8.61 12.71
N PRO A 95 -10.45 -8.92 14.00
CA PRO A 95 -10.79 -7.92 15.01
C PRO A 95 -9.66 -6.91 15.29
N LYS A 96 -8.43 -7.22 14.89
CA LYS A 96 -7.28 -6.31 14.98
C LYS A 96 -6.99 -5.61 13.65
N GLY A 97 -7.85 -5.80 12.64
CA GLY A 97 -7.61 -5.36 11.27
C GLY A 97 -6.67 -6.29 10.49
N ILE A 98 -6.53 -6.04 9.20
CA ILE A 98 -5.59 -6.74 8.31
C ILE A 98 -4.21 -6.10 8.28
N GLY A 99 -4.09 -4.88 8.81
CA GLY A 99 -2.85 -4.13 8.82
C GLY A 99 -3.01 -2.75 9.44
N THR A 100 -1.94 -1.96 9.31
CA THR A 100 -1.87 -0.58 9.80
C THR A 100 -1.84 0.41 8.64
N ILE A 101 -2.39 1.60 8.87
CA ILE A 101 -2.42 2.69 7.89
C ILE A 101 -1.22 3.60 8.12
N GLY A 102 -0.40 3.80 7.10
CA GLY A 102 0.74 4.73 7.12
C GLY A 102 0.45 6.12 6.53
N ILE A 103 -0.77 6.36 6.06
CA ILE A 103 -1.19 7.63 5.45
C ILE A 103 -2.59 7.96 5.92
N ILE A 104 -2.80 9.21 6.37
CA ILE A 104 -4.09 9.66 6.90
C ILE A 104 -4.37 11.10 6.45
N SER A 105 -5.63 11.50 6.40
CA SER A 105 -5.97 12.90 6.15
C SER A 105 -5.55 13.81 7.30
N LEU A 106 -5.20 15.04 6.99
CA LEU A 106 -4.91 16.09 8.01
C LEU A 106 -6.08 16.25 9.00
N LYS A 107 -7.31 16.12 8.50
CA LYS A 107 -8.52 16.19 9.34
C LYS A 107 -8.53 15.09 10.40
N SER A 108 -8.20 13.87 10.00
CA SER A 108 -8.18 12.70 10.89
C SER A 108 -6.96 12.69 11.83
N LEU A 109 -5.85 13.36 11.44
CA LEU A 109 -4.65 13.42 12.28
C LEU A 109 -4.94 14.02 13.66
N LYS A 110 -5.79 15.05 13.73
CA LYS A 110 -6.14 15.74 14.97
C LYS A 110 -6.75 14.83 16.04
N SER A 111 -7.37 13.72 15.64
CA SER A 111 -7.92 12.73 16.58
C SER A 111 -6.90 11.71 17.06
N LEU A 112 -5.74 11.62 16.40
CA LEU A 112 -4.69 10.63 16.71
C LEU A 112 -3.55 11.21 17.55
N THR A 113 -3.23 12.47 17.35
CA THR A 113 -2.08 13.10 18.02
C THR A 113 -2.28 14.62 18.10
N SER A 114 -1.74 15.21 19.16
CA SER A 114 -1.61 16.67 19.28
C SER A 114 -0.34 17.22 18.60
N SER A 115 0.56 16.34 18.15
CA SER A 115 1.78 16.75 17.47
C SER A 115 1.47 17.36 16.12
N GLN A 116 2.10 18.51 15.85
CA GLN A 116 1.98 19.17 14.54
C GLN A 116 2.76 18.37 13.48
N PRO A 117 2.20 18.18 12.27
CA PRO A 117 2.93 17.55 11.19
C PRO A 117 4.08 18.46 10.73
N VAL A 118 5.18 17.84 10.30
CA VAL A 118 6.36 18.52 9.78
C VAL A 118 6.59 18.17 8.31
N LEU A 119 7.11 19.12 7.54
CA LEU A 119 7.49 18.86 6.15
C LEU A 119 8.80 18.07 6.09
N LYS A 120 8.78 16.93 5.38
CA LYS A 120 9.98 16.15 5.07
C LYS A 120 10.10 15.94 3.57
N LYS A 121 11.32 15.99 3.06
CA LYS A 121 11.60 15.73 1.65
C LYS A 121 11.61 14.23 1.36
N ASN A 122 10.84 13.82 0.35
CA ASN A 122 10.84 12.46 -0.15
C ASN A 122 10.82 12.50 -1.69
N ARG A 123 11.78 11.85 -2.34
CA ARG A 123 11.93 11.80 -3.80
C ARG A 123 11.82 13.17 -4.51
N GLY A 124 12.40 14.21 -3.89
CA GLY A 124 12.39 15.56 -4.45
C GLY A 124 11.18 16.43 -4.09
N HIS A 125 10.14 15.86 -3.51
CA HIS A 125 8.93 16.57 -3.08
C HIS A 125 8.85 16.71 -1.56
N LEU A 126 8.16 17.73 -1.09
CA LEU A 126 7.88 17.94 0.34
C LEU A 126 6.52 17.35 0.69
N PHE A 127 6.47 16.54 1.74
CA PHE A 127 5.26 15.94 2.26
C PHE A 127 5.14 16.16 3.76
N LEU A 128 3.91 16.21 4.24
CA LEU A 128 3.62 16.26 5.66
C LEU A 128 3.89 14.89 6.31
N HIS A 129 4.58 14.91 7.44
CA HIS A 129 4.87 13.76 8.28
C HIS A 129 4.46 14.05 9.72
N ALA A 130 3.88 13.06 10.37
CA ALA A 130 3.57 13.12 11.80
C ALA A 130 4.04 11.83 12.48
N THR A 131 4.41 11.97 13.74
CA THR A 131 4.78 10.85 14.60
C THR A 131 3.62 10.52 15.53
N VAL A 132 3.31 9.25 15.67
CA VAL A 132 2.22 8.75 16.52
C VAL A 132 2.73 7.61 17.39
N SER A 133 2.12 7.43 18.56
CA SER A 133 2.46 6.31 19.47
C SER A 133 1.95 4.95 18.96
N LYS A 134 0.94 4.98 18.09
CA LYS A 134 0.35 3.78 17.48
C LYS A 134 -0.23 4.12 16.12
N LEU A 135 0.08 3.30 15.12
CA LEU A 135 -0.55 3.43 13.81
C LEU A 135 -2.00 2.92 13.86
N PRO A 136 -2.94 3.62 13.19
CA PRO A 136 -4.31 3.13 13.06
C PRO A 136 -4.35 1.78 12.33
N THR A 137 -5.26 0.90 12.75
CA THR A 137 -5.53 -0.38 12.08
C THR A 137 -6.66 -0.24 11.07
N THR A 138 -6.75 -1.16 10.13
CA THR A 138 -7.78 -1.18 9.09
C THR A 138 -8.10 -2.59 8.64
N ASN A 139 -9.36 -2.80 8.24
CA ASN A 139 -9.83 -3.99 7.52
C ASN A 139 -9.92 -3.75 6.00
N LEU A 140 -9.57 -2.55 5.56
CA LEU A 140 -9.59 -2.19 4.15
C LEU A 140 -8.27 -2.58 3.47
N LEU A 141 -8.37 -3.28 2.35
CA LEU A 141 -7.27 -3.57 1.42
C LEU A 141 -7.48 -2.77 0.14
N THR A 142 -6.47 -2.07 -0.32
CA THR A 142 -6.44 -1.52 -1.68
C THR A 142 -5.48 -2.30 -2.55
N MET A 143 -5.94 -2.68 -3.73
CA MET A 143 -5.13 -3.26 -4.81
C MET A 143 -5.14 -2.31 -6.00
N VAL A 144 -3.97 -2.12 -6.60
CA VAL A 144 -3.81 -1.34 -7.85
C VAL A 144 -3.41 -2.29 -8.95
N LEU A 145 -4.21 -2.38 -9.99
CA LEU A 145 -4.03 -3.29 -11.10
C LEU A 145 -3.83 -2.52 -12.40
N LYS A 146 -3.11 -3.11 -13.32
CA LYS A 146 -3.10 -2.72 -14.74
C LYS A 146 -3.87 -3.77 -15.52
N GLU A 147 -4.95 -3.34 -16.17
CA GLU A 147 -5.76 -4.24 -17.01
C GLU A 147 -4.96 -4.67 -18.24
N GLN A 148 -5.04 -5.96 -18.56
CA GLN A 148 -4.47 -6.58 -19.75
C GLN A 148 -5.54 -7.43 -20.43
N GLN A 149 -5.32 -7.81 -21.68
CA GLN A 149 -6.33 -8.51 -22.50
C GLN A 149 -6.88 -9.81 -21.88
N SER A 150 -6.04 -10.57 -21.17
CA SER A 150 -6.40 -11.89 -20.63
C SER A 150 -6.27 -12.01 -19.11
N SER A 151 -5.70 -11.01 -18.44
CA SER A 151 -5.47 -11.03 -16.99
C SER A 151 -5.29 -9.62 -16.48
N ASN A 152 -5.35 -9.44 -15.15
CA ASN A 152 -4.96 -8.20 -14.51
C ASN A 152 -3.54 -8.33 -13.96
N PHE A 153 -2.72 -7.31 -14.18
CA PHE A 153 -1.36 -7.26 -13.65
C PHE A 153 -1.33 -6.46 -12.36
N LEU A 154 -0.92 -7.11 -11.26
CA LEU A 154 -0.80 -6.46 -9.97
C LEU A 154 0.37 -5.46 -9.97
N ILE A 155 0.09 -4.22 -9.62
CA ILE A 155 1.08 -3.15 -9.45
C ILE A 155 1.48 -3.01 -7.98
N THR A 156 0.50 -2.94 -7.09
CA THR A 156 0.71 -2.89 -5.64
C THR A 156 -0.54 -3.32 -4.89
N ALA A 157 -0.37 -3.72 -3.62
CA ALA A 157 -1.43 -3.96 -2.67
C ALA A 157 -0.98 -3.47 -1.28
N PHE A 158 -1.86 -2.81 -0.55
CA PHE A 158 -1.56 -2.29 0.78
C PHE A 158 -2.81 -2.18 1.65
N PRO A 159 -2.69 -2.27 2.98
CA PRO A 159 -3.80 -2.02 3.88
C PRO A 159 -4.12 -0.53 3.92
N GLY A 160 -5.40 -0.21 3.87
CA GLY A 160 -5.89 1.16 3.91
C GLY A 160 -6.58 1.63 2.64
N PRO A 161 -7.07 2.87 2.65
CA PRO A 161 -7.79 3.47 1.52
C PRO A 161 -6.86 3.76 0.34
N THR A 162 -7.47 3.91 -0.84
CA THR A 162 -6.78 4.34 -2.05
C THR A 162 -6.04 5.66 -1.80
N ALA A 163 -4.76 5.70 -2.20
CA ALA A 163 -3.93 6.90 -2.21
C ALA A 163 -3.42 7.17 -3.62
N LEU A 164 -3.36 8.44 -4.00
CA LEU A 164 -2.75 8.81 -5.27
C LEU A 164 -1.24 8.57 -5.23
N PRO A 165 -0.62 8.26 -6.38
CA PRO A 165 0.83 8.14 -6.45
C PRO A 165 1.51 9.48 -6.13
N LEU A 166 2.78 9.41 -5.74
CA LEU A 166 3.59 10.62 -5.62
C LEU A 166 3.75 11.28 -7.01
N PRO A 167 3.77 12.62 -7.09
CA PRO A 167 4.00 13.33 -8.34
C PRO A 167 5.24 12.81 -9.08
N SER A 168 5.18 12.71 -10.40
CA SER A 168 6.25 12.12 -11.20
C SER A 168 6.30 12.74 -12.59
N THR A 169 7.49 12.91 -13.15
CA THR A 169 7.71 13.37 -14.54
C THR A 169 7.11 12.44 -15.60
N LYS A 170 6.64 11.23 -15.19
CA LYS A 170 5.98 10.26 -16.08
C LYS A 170 4.48 10.50 -16.24
N PHE A 171 3.90 11.40 -15.43
CA PHE A 171 2.48 11.71 -15.45
C PHE A 171 2.21 12.97 -16.27
N SER A 172 0.96 13.13 -16.75
CA SER A 172 0.52 14.39 -17.35
C SER A 172 0.57 15.53 -16.33
N ALA A 173 0.58 16.78 -16.78
CA ALA A 173 0.58 17.94 -15.91
C ALA A 173 -0.67 17.97 -15.01
N GLU A 174 -1.83 17.69 -15.58
CA GLU A 174 -3.12 17.65 -14.89
C GLU A 174 -3.12 16.60 -13.78
N PHE A 175 -2.67 15.37 -14.08
CA PHE A 175 -2.64 14.30 -13.08
C PHE A 175 -1.59 14.55 -11.99
N ASN A 176 -0.47 15.19 -12.33
CA ASN A 176 0.50 15.63 -11.32
C ASN A 176 -0.09 16.68 -10.37
N GLU A 177 -0.93 17.57 -10.86
CA GLU A 177 -1.61 18.55 -10.03
C GLU A 177 -2.62 17.89 -9.09
N GLU A 178 -3.41 16.93 -9.57
CA GLU A 178 -4.28 16.11 -8.73
C GLU A 178 -3.49 15.40 -7.62
N CYS A 179 -2.34 14.80 -7.96
CA CYS A 179 -1.47 14.15 -6.98
C CYS A 179 -0.96 15.14 -5.92
N LYS A 180 -0.55 16.34 -6.30
CA LYS A 180 -0.10 17.37 -5.35
C LYS A 180 -1.22 17.79 -4.41
N LEU A 181 -2.40 18.13 -4.94
CA LEU A 181 -3.57 18.51 -4.16
C LEU A 181 -3.99 17.41 -3.17
N PHE A 182 -3.89 16.15 -3.59
CA PHE A 182 -4.11 15.02 -2.68
C PHE A 182 -3.10 15.05 -1.53
N TRP A 183 -1.80 15.13 -1.84
CA TRP A 183 -0.74 15.05 -0.83
C TRP A 183 -0.67 16.28 0.09
N GLU A 184 -1.22 17.42 -0.30
CA GLU A 184 -1.41 18.57 0.58
C GLU A 184 -2.42 18.33 1.69
N GLN A 185 -3.35 17.37 1.51
CA GLN A 185 -4.39 17.03 2.48
C GLN A 185 -4.07 15.76 3.30
N TYR A 186 -2.95 15.09 3.03
CA TYR A 186 -2.58 13.84 3.66
C TYR A 186 -1.21 13.90 4.33
N VAL A 187 -1.05 13.06 5.35
CA VAL A 187 0.13 13.00 6.21
C VAL A 187 0.67 11.58 6.23
N PHE A 188 1.97 11.42 6.06
CA PHE A 188 2.65 10.16 6.35
C PHE A 188 2.81 9.99 7.85
N LEU A 189 2.44 8.81 8.34
CA LEU A 189 2.59 8.44 9.74
C LEU A 189 3.84 7.58 9.94
N SER A 190 4.54 7.83 11.05
CA SER A 190 5.59 6.97 11.58
C SER A 190 5.44 6.80 13.08
N LEU A 191 5.93 5.68 13.61
CA LEU A 191 5.98 5.44 15.05
C LEU A 191 7.08 6.28 15.69
N ILE A 192 6.86 6.65 16.96
CA ILE A 192 7.85 7.27 17.83
C ILE A 192 8.97 6.27 18.11
#